data_d1c9885fcde97eba9fa2e2f89ecc4a71
#
_entry.id   d1c9885fcde97eba9fa2e2f89ecc4a71
#
_cell.length_a   1.000
_cell.length_b   1.000
_cell.length_c   1.000
_cell.angle_alpha   90.00
_cell.angle_beta   90.00
_cell.angle_gamma   90.00
#
_symmetry.space_group_name_H-M   'P 1'
#
loop_
_entity.id
_entity.type
_entity.pdbx_description
1 polymer ?
#
loop_
_entity_poly.entity_id
_entity_poly.type
_entity_poly.pdbx_seq_one_letter_code
_entity_poly.pdbx_strand_id
1 'polypeptide(L)'
;MDQFLTPEFWVAVGQIIMIDILLGGDNAVVIALACRKLPPDLRAKGIIWGTVGAIMMRVILIFFALTLLALPFLKIVGALLLLWIGVKLIAPDDEGGHPVQASDKLLAAIKTIIVADLVMSVDNVIAIAGAAQGASEQHAMPLVIFGLLVSIPIIVWGSQLVIKLMDRFPMIITAGGMLLGWIAGTMAISDPAVAQLDAWTWMPKLPQTRLVKYACGVGGALLVLVLGRWMIARNRVAAGAEA
;
A
#
# COMPACT_ATOMS: atom_id res chain seq x y z
N MET A 1 -10.38 -34.38 -4.63
CA MET A 1 -9.49 -34.22 -3.46
C MET A 1 -8.03 -34.47 -3.77
N ASP A 2 -7.74 -35.28 -4.78
CA ASP A 2 -6.37 -35.70 -5.12
C ASP A 2 -5.45 -34.57 -5.61
N GLN A 3 -6.01 -33.47 -6.05
CA GLN A 3 -5.26 -32.30 -6.58
C GLN A 3 -4.51 -31.51 -5.50
N PHE A 4 -4.97 -31.52 -4.25
CA PHE A 4 -4.24 -30.93 -3.11
C PHE A 4 -2.98 -31.73 -2.73
N LEU A 5 -2.82 -32.92 -3.33
CA LEU A 5 -1.68 -33.80 -3.08
C LEU A 5 -0.61 -33.70 -4.18
N THR A 6 -0.84 -32.88 -5.23
CA THR A 6 0.14 -32.74 -6.32
C THR A 6 1.25 -31.75 -5.94
N PRO A 7 2.51 -32.05 -6.29
CA PRO A 7 3.63 -31.14 -6.06
C PRO A 7 3.42 -29.76 -6.73
N GLU A 8 2.79 -29.75 -7.91
CA GLU A 8 2.52 -28.53 -8.70
C GLU A 8 1.61 -27.56 -7.93
N PHE A 9 0.61 -28.08 -7.22
CA PHE A 9 -0.27 -27.26 -6.37
C PHE A 9 0.54 -26.52 -5.29
N TRP A 10 1.40 -27.23 -4.56
CA TRP A 10 2.20 -26.64 -3.48
C TRP A 10 3.28 -25.69 -3.99
N VAL A 11 3.83 -25.95 -5.17
CA VAL A 11 4.76 -25.02 -5.83
C VAL A 11 4.03 -23.72 -6.17
N ALA A 12 2.82 -23.78 -6.74
CA ALA A 12 2.04 -22.59 -7.06
C ALA A 12 1.61 -21.83 -5.77
N VAL A 13 1.19 -22.53 -4.72
CA VAL A 13 0.93 -21.92 -3.39
C VAL A 13 2.18 -21.20 -2.87
N GLY A 14 3.33 -21.87 -2.92
CA GLY A 14 4.60 -21.29 -2.48
C GLY A 14 4.99 -20.04 -3.29
N GLN A 15 4.76 -20.06 -4.61
CA GLN A 15 4.99 -18.89 -5.47
C GLN A 15 4.06 -17.72 -5.11
N ILE A 16 2.76 -17.98 -4.91
CA ILE A 16 1.80 -16.94 -4.52
C ILE A 16 2.19 -16.32 -3.17
N ILE A 17 2.49 -17.15 -2.17
CA ILE A 17 2.92 -16.68 -0.84
C ILE A 17 4.22 -15.87 -0.98
N MET A 18 5.20 -16.35 -1.74
CA MET A 18 6.47 -15.65 -1.94
C MET A 18 6.26 -14.30 -2.63
N ILE A 19 5.44 -14.26 -3.67
CA ILE A 19 5.08 -13.03 -4.39
C ILE A 19 4.36 -12.06 -3.44
N ASP A 20 3.39 -12.54 -2.66
CA ASP A 20 2.65 -11.69 -1.73
C ASP A 20 3.54 -11.15 -0.61
N ILE A 21 4.49 -11.92 -0.10
CA ILE A 21 5.49 -11.45 0.88
C ILE A 21 6.45 -10.44 0.25
N LEU A 22 6.97 -10.71 -0.95
CA LEU A 22 7.92 -9.84 -1.63
C LEU A 22 7.28 -8.52 -2.09
N LEU A 23 6.04 -8.59 -2.57
CA LEU A 23 5.27 -7.42 -3.01
C LEU A 23 4.44 -6.80 -1.86
N GLY A 24 4.29 -7.48 -0.75
CA GLY A 24 3.50 -7.07 0.41
C GLY A 24 4.35 -6.60 1.60
N GLY A 25 5.68 -6.59 1.46
CA GLY A 25 6.56 -6.10 2.52
C GLY A 25 6.34 -4.62 2.84
N ASP A 26 6.02 -3.83 1.84
CA ASP A 26 5.61 -2.43 1.95
C ASP A 26 4.23 -2.29 2.62
N ASN A 27 3.29 -3.23 2.39
CA ASN A 27 1.98 -3.25 3.05
C ASN A 27 2.14 -3.35 4.58
N ALA A 28 3.09 -4.15 5.08
CA ALA A 28 3.36 -4.24 6.52
C ALA A 28 3.79 -2.89 7.11
N VAL A 29 4.56 -2.09 6.36
CA VAL A 29 4.97 -0.74 6.76
C VAL A 29 3.77 0.21 6.78
N VAL A 30 2.89 0.16 5.78
CA VAL A 30 1.67 0.98 5.72
C VAL A 30 0.74 0.65 6.88
N ILE A 31 0.50 -0.66 7.14
CA ILE A 31 -0.32 -1.13 8.26
C ILE A 31 0.26 -0.64 9.58
N ALA A 32 1.58 -0.76 9.76
CA ALA A 32 2.27 -0.29 10.96
C ALA A 32 2.12 1.22 11.14
N LEU A 33 2.34 2.01 10.08
CA LEU A 33 2.18 3.47 10.11
C LEU A 33 0.75 3.89 10.45
N ALA A 34 -0.25 3.24 9.88
CA ALA A 34 -1.66 3.54 10.14
C ALA A 34 -2.06 3.18 11.59
N CYS A 35 -1.56 2.06 12.12
CA CYS A 35 -1.94 1.56 13.44
C CYS A 35 -1.09 2.12 14.59
N ARG A 36 0.09 2.72 14.33
CA ARG A 36 1.00 3.20 15.38
C ARG A 36 0.38 4.23 16.32
N LYS A 37 -0.53 5.06 15.79
CA LYS A 37 -1.22 6.12 16.55
C LYS A 37 -2.42 5.60 17.35
N LEU A 38 -2.79 4.33 17.18
CA LEU A 38 -3.85 3.71 17.97
C LEU A 38 -3.36 3.39 19.38
N PRO A 39 -4.27 3.45 20.38
CA PRO A 39 -4.02 2.90 21.70
C PRO A 39 -3.53 1.45 21.61
N PRO A 40 -2.64 0.99 22.52
CA PRO A 40 -2.03 -0.34 22.44
C PRO A 40 -3.03 -1.50 22.35
N ASP A 41 -4.18 -1.39 23.03
CA ASP A 41 -5.28 -2.35 23.04
C ASP A 41 -6.04 -2.43 21.69
N LEU A 42 -6.00 -1.36 20.88
CA LEU A 42 -6.66 -1.29 19.57
C LEU A 42 -5.70 -1.58 18.41
N ARG A 43 -4.38 -1.52 18.62
CA ARG A 43 -3.38 -1.76 17.55
C ARG A 43 -3.57 -3.14 16.89
N ALA A 44 -3.72 -4.21 17.69
CA ALA A 44 -3.93 -5.56 17.18
C ALA A 44 -5.23 -5.67 16.38
N LYS A 45 -6.31 -5.05 16.85
CA LYS A 45 -7.60 -5.01 16.15
C LYS A 45 -7.48 -4.26 14.81
N GLY A 46 -6.81 -3.11 14.81
CA GLY A 46 -6.56 -2.32 13.59
C GLY A 46 -5.77 -3.11 12.55
N ILE A 47 -4.71 -3.80 12.97
CA ILE A 47 -3.90 -4.63 12.10
C ILE A 47 -4.74 -5.76 11.50
N ILE A 48 -5.44 -6.53 12.34
CA ILE A 48 -6.21 -7.70 11.89
C ILE A 48 -7.33 -7.27 10.94
N TRP A 49 -8.19 -6.34 11.36
CA TRP A 49 -9.32 -5.91 10.53
C TRP A 49 -8.89 -5.15 9.27
N GLY A 50 -7.82 -4.36 9.37
CA GLY A 50 -7.23 -3.69 8.22
C GLY A 50 -6.68 -4.70 7.21
N THR A 51 -5.93 -5.70 7.66
CA THR A 51 -5.37 -6.76 6.80
C THR A 51 -6.47 -7.62 6.17
N VAL A 52 -7.48 -8.04 6.95
CA VAL A 52 -8.62 -8.80 6.42
C VAL A 52 -9.36 -8.01 5.36
N GLY A 53 -9.67 -6.74 5.63
CA GLY A 53 -10.34 -5.86 4.67
C GLY A 53 -9.50 -5.64 3.39
N ALA A 54 -8.19 -5.46 3.53
CA ALA A 54 -7.25 -5.34 2.42
C ALA A 54 -7.25 -6.59 1.53
N ILE A 55 -7.17 -7.77 2.14
CA ILE A 55 -7.17 -9.04 1.39
C ILE A 55 -8.51 -9.28 0.70
N MET A 56 -9.63 -8.96 1.35
CA MET A 56 -10.96 -9.05 0.71
C MET A 56 -11.03 -8.15 -0.54
N MET A 57 -10.54 -6.91 -0.44
CA MET A 57 -10.50 -6.00 -1.58
C MET A 57 -9.56 -6.50 -2.68
N ARG A 58 -8.42 -7.09 -2.32
CA ARG A 58 -7.48 -7.68 -3.28
C ARG A 58 -8.08 -8.86 -4.04
N VAL A 59 -8.82 -9.74 -3.37
CA VAL A 59 -9.56 -10.83 -4.03
C VAL A 59 -10.57 -10.27 -5.04
N ILE A 60 -11.31 -9.22 -4.67
CA ILE A 60 -12.24 -8.54 -5.59
C ILE A 60 -11.49 -7.93 -6.79
N LEU A 61 -10.35 -7.27 -6.54
CA LEU A 61 -9.52 -6.68 -7.59
C LEU A 61 -9.03 -7.72 -8.60
N ILE A 62 -8.69 -8.92 -8.16
CA ILE A 62 -8.21 -9.99 -9.04
C ILE A 62 -9.27 -10.34 -10.11
N PHE A 63 -10.56 -10.34 -9.76
CA PHE A 63 -11.63 -10.56 -10.74
C PHE A 63 -11.70 -9.47 -11.82
N PHE A 64 -11.36 -8.23 -11.46
CA PHE A 64 -11.46 -7.07 -12.36
C PHE A 64 -10.10 -6.61 -12.89
N ALA A 65 -9.03 -7.37 -12.62
CA ALA A 65 -7.65 -6.98 -12.85
C ALA A 65 -7.39 -6.45 -14.26
N LEU A 66 -7.73 -7.23 -15.28
CA LEU A 66 -7.46 -6.88 -16.67
C LEU A 66 -8.22 -5.61 -17.10
N THR A 67 -9.45 -5.44 -16.63
CA THR A 67 -10.26 -4.26 -16.93
C THR A 67 -9.71 -3.02 -16.24
N LEU A 68 -9.34 -3.14 -14.97
CA LEU A 68 -8.82 -2.03 -14.17
C LEU A 68 -7.46 -1.54 -14.69
N LEU A 69 -6.61 -2.45 -15.13
CA LEU A 69 -5.28 -2.10 -15.65
C LEU A 69 -5.32 -1.36 -16.99
N ALA A 70 -6.38 -1.55 -17.77
CA ALA A 70 -6.59 -0.84 -19.01
C ALA A 70 -7.15 0.58 -18.82
N LEU A 71 -7.64 0.92 -17.61
CA LEU A 71 -8.21 2.23 -17.33
C LEU A 71 -7.11 3.30 -17.24
N PRO A 72 -7.15 4.32 -18.11
CA PRO A 72 -6.24 5.45 -18.02
C PRO A 72 -6.54 6.26 -16.75
N PHE A 73 -5.52 6.93 -16.21
CA PHE A 73 -5.55 7.76 -15.00
C PHE A 73 -5.79 7.02 -13.68
N LEU A 74 -6.09 5.73 -13.67
CA LEU A 74 -6.34 4.98 -12.45
C LEU A 74 -5.12 4.97 -11.53
N LYS A 75 -3.93 4.71 -12.09
CA LYS A 75 -2.68 4.69 -11.33
C LYS A 75 -2.25 6.09 -10.89
N ILE A 76 -2.56 7.13 -11.66
CA ILE A 76 -2.29 8.54 -11.28
C ILE A 76 -3.13 8.93 -10.08
N VAL A 77 -4.44 8.63 -10.10
CA VAL A 77 -5.34 8.90 -8.97
C VAL A 77 -4.86 8.14 -7.73
N GLY A 78 -4.51 6.86 -7.88
CA GLY A 78 -3.93 6.06 -6.81
C GLY A 78 -2.63 6.65 -6.27
N ALA A 79 -1.73 7.10 -7.14
CA ALA A 79 -0.47 7.73 -6.75
C ALA A 79 -0.69 9.02 -5.92
N LEU A 80 -1.63 9.88 -6.34
CA LEU A 80 -2.01 11.08 -5.57
C LEU A 80 -2.55 10.71 -4.19
N LEU A 81 -3.33 9.64 -4.12
CA LEU A 81 -3.88 9.14 -2.86
C LEU A 81 -2.77 8.61 -1.93
N LEU A 82 -1.80 7.86 -2.48
CA LEU A 82 -0.64 7.37 -1.71
C LEU A 82 0.25 8.52 -1.23
N LEU A 83 0.48 9.55 -2.05
CA LEU A 83 1.19 10.77 -1.62
C LEU A 83 0.49 11.42 -0.44
N TRP A 84 -0.83 11.61 -0.52
CA TRP A 84 -1.63 12.19 0.55
C TRP A 84 -1.56 11.35 1.84
N ILE A 85 -1.72 10.02 1.72
CA ILE A 85 -1.60 9.08 2.84
C ILE A 85 -0.19 9.16 3.44
N GLY A 86 0.85 9.13 2.62
CA GLY A 86 2.25 9.22 3.07
C GLY A 86 2.52 10.49 3.89
N VAL A 87 2.07 11.64 3.41
CA VAL A 87 2.18 12.92 4.14
C VAL A 87 1.41 12.87 5.45
N LYS A 88 0.16 12.41 5.43
CA LYS A 88 -0.71 12.32 6.62
C LYS A 88 -0.15 11.36 7.67
N LEU A 89 0.49 10.28 7.26
CA LEU A 89 1.07 9.30 8.18
C LEU A 89 2.36 9.80 8.84
N ILE A 90 3.15 10.66 8.18
CA ILE A 90 4.34 11.30 8.78
C ILE A 90 3.92 12.40 9.75
N ALA A 91 2.94 13.22 9.37
CA ALA A 91 2.49 14.35 10.18
C ALA A 91 1.83 13.87 11.47
N PRO A 92 2.01 14.59 12.60
CA PRO A 92 1.22 14.36 13.80
C PRO A 92 -0.26 14.65 13.49
N ASP A 93 -1.17 13.97 14.18
CA ASP A 93 -2.57 14.35 14.13
C ASP A 93 -2.71 15.74 14.76
N ASP A 94 -3.35 16.67 14.04
CA ASP A 94 -3.90 17.86 14.67
C ASP A 94 -5.04 17.38 15.60
N GLU A 95 -4.72 17.19 16.87
CA GLU A 95 -5.73 17.09 17.90
C GLU A 95 -6.31 18.50 18.11
N GLY A 96 -6.98 19.03 17.05
CA GLY A 96 -7.78 20.23 17.16
C GLY A 96 -8.90 19.97 18.16
N GLY A 97 -8.66 20.30 19.43
CA GLY A 97 -9.61 20.56 20.51
C GLY A 97 -10.76 19.58 20.80
N HIS A 98 -11.08 18.65 19.93
CA HIS A 98 -12.14 17.68 20.15
C HIS A 98 -11.56 16.29 20.44
N PRO A 99 -11.91 15.65 21.56
CA PRO A 99 -11.50 14.28 21.86
C PRO A 99 -12.11 13.34 20.81
N VAL A 100 -11.31 12.96 19.80
CA VAL A 100 -11.71 11.94 18.82
C VAL A 100 -11.81 10.60 19.54
N GLN A 101 -12.96 9.96 19.45
CA GLN A 101 -13.18 8.67 20.10
C GLN A 101 -12.18 7.63 19.57
N ALA A 102 -11.74 6.71 20.43
CA ALA A 102 -10.80 5.65 20.06
C ALA A 102 -11.35 4.74 18.93
N SER A 103 -12.68 4.57 18.85
CA SER A 103 -13.39 3.89 17.77
C SER A 103 -13.19 4.55 16.41
N ASP A 104 -13.23 5.89 16.36
CA ASP A 104 -13.10 6.63 15.12
C ASP A 104 -11.65 6.59 14.62
N LYS A 105 -10.67 6.66 15.54
CA LYS A 105 -9.25 6.44 15.21
C LYS A 105 -9.03 5.04 14.64
N LEU A 106 -9.68 4.01 15.19
CA LEU A 106 -9.59 2.64 14.69
C LEU A 106 -10.18 2.51 13.28
N LEU A 107 -11.37 3.04 13.04
CA LEU A 107 -12.00 3.03 11.72
C LEU A 107 -11.18 3.79 10.68
N ALA A 108 -10.61 4.94 11.06
CA ALA A 108 -9.73 5.72 10.20
C ALA A 108 -8.46 4.94 9.82
N ALA A 109 -7.85 4.23 10.77
CA ALA A 109 -6.70 3.38 10.51
C ALA A 109 -7.06 2.21 9.55
N ILE A 110 -8.14 1.48 9.82
CA ILE A 110 -8.64 0.39 8.97
C ILE A 110 -8.90 0.90 7.54
N LYS A 111 -9.63 2.02 7.41
CA LYS A 111 -9.90 2.63 6.10
C LYS A 111 -8.62 3.01 5.36
N THR A 112 -7.64 3.59 6.06
CA THR A 112 -6.35 3.95 5.48
C THR A 112 -5.61 2.72 4.95
N ILE A 113 -5.60 1.61 5.71
CA ILE A 113 -4.97 0.35 5.31
C ILE A 113 -5.65 -0.19 4.05
N ILE A 114 -6.98 -0.30 4.06
CA ILE A 114 -7.74 -0.86 2.93
C ILE A 114 -7.51 -0.03 1.66
N VAL A 115 -7.58 1.30 1.77
CA VAL A 115 -7.41 2.19 0.62
C VAL A 115 -5.98 2.17 0.09
N ALA A 116 -4.98 2.17 0.96
CA ALA A 116 -3.59 2.08 0.53
C ALA A 116 -3.29 0.73 -0.14
N ASP A 117 -3.73 -0.39 0.46
CA ASP A 117 -3.55 -1.72 -0.13
C ASP A 117 -4.30 -1.86 -1.46
N LEU A 118 -5.52 -1.31 -1.56
CA LEU A 118 -6.30 -1.30 -2.81
C LEU A 118 -5.49 -0.67 -3.95
N VAL A 119 -4.91 0.50 -3.70
CA VAL A 119 -4.11 1.24 -4.68
C VAL A 119 -2.84 0.47 -5.07
N MET A 120 -2.11 -0.06 -4.08
CA MET A 120 -0.88 -0.82 -4.30
C MET A 120 -1.15 -2.17 -4.96
N SER A 121 -2.29 -2.77 -4.68
CA SER A 121 -2.70 -4.06 -5.26
C SER A 121 -3.01 -3.98 -6.75
N VAL A 122 -3.32 -2.81 -7.31
CA VAL A 122 -3.56 -2.66 -8.76
C VAL A 122 -2.37 -3.18 -9.59
N ASP A 123 -1.14 -2.88 -9.17
CA ASP A 123 0.07 -3.38 -9.86
C ASP A 123 0.40 -4.84 -9.48
N ASN A 124 0.09 -5.27 -8.26
CA ASN A 124 0.44 -6.59 -7.74
C ASN A 124 -0.47 -7.71 -8.26
N VAL A 125 -1.72 -7.37 -8.61
CA VAL A 125 -2.73 -8.32 -9.06
C VAL A 125 -2.30 -9.10 -10.31
N ILE A 126 -1.55 -8.47 -11.23
CA ILE A 126 -1.02 -9.15 -12.44
C ILE A 126 -0.04 -10.27 -12.05
N ALA A 127 0.87 -9.98 -11.13
CA ALA A 127 1.87 -10.95 -10.71
C ALA A 127 1.20 -12.16 -10.02
N ILE A 128 0.21 -11.90 -9.17
CA ILE A 128 -0.57 -12.94 -8.48
C ILE A 128 -1.40 -13.75 -9.46
N ALA A 129 -2.11 -13.07 -10.38
CA ALA A 129 -2.89 -13.74 -11.43
C ALA A 129 -2.00 -14.57 -12.37
N GLY A 130 -0.82 -14.05 -12.74
CA GLY A 130 0.15 -14.77 -13.55
C GLY A 130 0.70 -16.02 -12.86
N ALA A 131 0.99 -15.96 -11.56
CA ALA A 131 1.41 -17.14 -10.79
C ALA A 131 0.29 -18.19 -10.69
N ALA A 132 -0.96 -17.75 -10.58
CA ALA A 132 -2.11 -18.63 -10.52
C ALA A 132 -2.41 -19.33 -11.87
N GLN A 133 -2.09 -18.70 -13.00
CA GLN A 133 -2.26 -19.31 -14.34
C GLN A 133 -1.34 -20.52 -14.59
N GLY A 134 -0.26 -20.66 -13.84
CA GLY A 134 0.58 -21.87 -13.85
C GLY A 134 -0.12 -23.12 -13.32
N ALA A 135 -1.22 -22.94 -12.56
CA ALA A 135 -2.16 -24.00 -12.18
C ALA A 135 -3.30 -24.05 -13.21
N SER A 136 -4.03 -25.16 -13.29
CA SER A 136 -5.18 -25.27 -14.20
C SER A 136 -6.19 -24.14 -13.94
N GLU A 137 -6.78 -23.56 -14.99
CA GLU A 137 -7.70 -22.39 -14.92
C GLU A 137 -8.84 -22.56 -13.89
N GLN A 138 -9.32 -23.80 -13.69
CA GLN A 138 -10.40 -24.11 -12.75
C GLN A 138 -9.99 -23.94 -11.27
N HIS A 139 -8.69 -23.94 -10.95
CA HIS A 139 -8.17 -23.91 -9.59
C HIS A 139 -7.39 -22.64 -9.26
N ALA A 140 -7.21 -21.75 -10.23
CA ALA A 140 -6.44 -20.52 -10.06
C ALA A 140 -6.99 -19.65 -8.91
N MET A 141 -8.31 -19.47 -8.83
CA MET A 141 -8.92 -18.60 -7.83
C MET A 141 -8.88 -19.18 -6.40
N PRO A 142 -9.28 -20.44 -6.15
CA PRO A 142 -9.11 -21.06 -4.83
C PRO A 142 -7.67 -21.04 -4.34
N LEU A 143 -6.71 -21.24 -5.24
CA LEU A 143 -5.29 -21.26 -4.95
C LEU A 143 -4.77 -19.87 -4.54
N VAL A 144 -5.22 -18.81 -5.23
CA VAL A 144 -4.93 -17.42 -4.87
C VAL A 144 -5.50 -17.08 -3.50
N ILE A 145 -6.77 -17.40 -3.26
CA ILE A 145 -7.42 -17.13 -1.97
C ILE A 145 -6.68 -17.84 -0.85
N PHE A 146 -6.32 -19.11 -1.04
CA PHE A 146 -5.59 -19.88 -0.04
C PHE A 146 -4.20 -19.28 0.22
N GLY A 147 -3.44 -18.92 -0.82
CA GLY A 147 -2.12 -18.28 -0.70
C GLY A 147 -2.19 -16.96 0.06
N LEU A 148 -3.18 -16.11 -0.27
CA LEU A 148 -3.39 -14.83 0.44
C LEU A 148 -3.80 -15.03 1.90
N LEU A 149 -4.62 -16.03 2.21
CA LEU A 149 -4.98 -16.35 3.59
C LEU A 149 -3.79 -16.80 4.43
N VAL A 150 -2.87 -17.57 3.84
CA VAL A 150 -1.65 -18.04 4.52
C VAL A 150 -0.68 -16.88 4.78
N SER A 151 -0.67 -15.84 3.97
CA SER A 151 0.18 -14.66 4.20
C SER A 151 -0.33 -13.74 5.31
N ILE A 152 -1.62 -13.81 5.73
CA ILE A 152 -2.16 -12.98 6.81
C ILE A 152 -1.32 -13.03 8.10
N PRO A 153 -1.01 -14.21 8.68
CA PRO A 153 -0.21 -14.29 9.90
C PRO A 153 1.16 -13.60 9.75
N ILE A 154 1.78 -13.74 8.58
CA ILE A 154 3.10 -13.17 8.29
C ILE A 154 3.02 -11.63 8.23
N ILE A 155 2.01 -11.09 7.55
CA ILE A 155 1.77 -9.65 7.45
C ILE A 155 1.44 -9.07 8.82
N VAL A 156 0.57 -9.72 9.60
CA VAL A 156 0.18 -9.28 10.94
C VAL A 156 1.39 -9.26 11.88
N TRP A 157 2.20 -10.32 11.88
CA TRP A 157 3.42 -10.38 12.68
C TRP A 157 4.47 -9.36 12.24
N GLY A 158 4.67 -9.23 10.92
CA GLY A 158 5.58 -8.24 10.33
C GLY A 158 5.18 -6.81 10.70
N SER A 159 3.90 -6.47 10.61
CA SER A 159 3.40 -5.13 10.98
C SER A 159 3.61 -4.82 12.47
N GLN A 160 3.42 -5.79 13.36
CA GLN A 160 3.70 -5.62 14.79
C GLN A 160 5.19 -5.42 15.07
N LEU A 161 6.06 -6.13 14.33
CA LEU A 161 7.51 -5.96 14.42
C LEU A 161 7.91 -4.56 13.97
N VAL A 162 7.34 -4.09 12.84
CA VAL A 162 7.61 -2.73 12.32
C VAL A 162 7.14 -1.67 13.30
N ILE A 163 5.96 -1.82 13.95
CA ILE A 163 5.51 -0.88 14.99
C ILE A 163 6.53 -0.80 16.13
N LYS A 164 6.98 -1.95 16.67
CA LYS A 164 8.01 -1.96 17.73
C LYS A 164 9.30 -1.28 17.28
N LEU A 165 9.67 -1.45 16.02
CA LEU A 165 10.85 -0.82 15.46
C LEU A 165 10.67 0.70 15.29
N MET A 166 9.48 1.17 14.90
CA MET A 166 9.12 2.59 14.83
C MET A 166 9.12 3.25 16.21
N ASP A 167 8.62 2.55 17.23
CA ASP A 167 8.63 3.04 18.61
C ASP A 167 10.08 3.23 19.12
N ARG A 168 11.01 2.38 18.68
CA ARG A 168 12.44 2.45 19.04
C ARG A 168 13.24 3.43 18.16
N PHE A 169 12.91 3.50 16.88
CA PHE A 169 13.61 4.30 15.88
C PHE A 169 12.62 5.16 15.07
N PRO A 170 12.30 6.38 15.56
CA PRO A 170 11.32 7.27 14.90
C PRO A 170 11.64 7.62 13.44
N MET A 171 12.92 7.51 13.02
CA MET A 171 13.32 7.72 11.63
C MET A 171 12.60 6.77 10.65
N ILE A 172 12.20 5.58 11.11
CA ILE A 172 11.50 4.58 10.29
C ILE A 172 10.13 5.10 9.86
N ILE A 173 9.50 5.96 10.65
CA ILE A 173 8.23 6.61 10.29
C ILE A 173 8.40 7.48 9.06
N THR A 174 9.44 8.30 9.06
CA THR A 174 9.77 9.16 7.91
C THR A 174 10.14 8.32 6.69
N ALA A 175 10.97 7.29 6.89
CA ALA A 175 11.36 6.37 5.83
C ALA A 175 10.16 5.63 5.22
N GLY A 176 9.21 5.17 6.06
CA GLY A 176 7.98 4.54 5.60
C GLY A 176 7.08 5.48 4.80
N GLY A 177 6.92 6.74 5.23
CA GLY A 177 6.20 7.73 4.45
C GLY A 177 6.90 8.06 3.12
N MET A 178 8.23 8.15 3.12
CA MET A 178 9.02 8.30 1.88
C MET A 178 8.89 7.09 0.95
N LEU A 179 8.77 5.88 1.51
CA LEU A 179 8.52 4.67 0.72
C LEU A 179 7.17 4.78 -0.02
N LEU A 180 6.10 5.24 0.65
CA LEU A 180 4.82 5.51 -0.02
C LEU A 180 4.96 6.55 -1.13
N GLY A 181 5.74 7.59 -0.91
CA GLY A 181 6.06 8.59 -1.94
C GLY A 181 6.79 7.98 -3.13
N TRP A 182 7.76 7.09 -2.88
CA TRP A 182 8.47 6.36 -3.93
C TRP A 182 7.52 5.49 -4.76
N ILE A 183 6.65 4.71 -4.10
CA ILE A 183 5.66 3.87 -4.77
C ILE A 183 4.71 4.73 -5.60
N ALA A 184 4.22 5.84 -5.05
CA ALA A 184 3.37 6.78 -5.76
C ALA A 184 4.04 7.34 -7.02
N GLY A 185 5.29 7.78 -6.92
CA GLY A 185 6.04 8.32 -8.07
C GLY A 185 6.27 7.28 -9.18
N THR A 186 6.65 6.05 -8.80
CA THR A 186 6.84 4.96 -9.75
C THR A 186 5.55 4.46 -10.38
N MET A 187 4.44 4.52 -9.63
CA MET A 187 3.11 4.14 -10.08
C MET A 187 2.54 5.16 -11.07
N ALA A 188 2.68 6.46 -10.79
CA ALA A 188 2.17 7.52 -11.66
C ALA A 188 2.76 7.45 -13.08
N ILE A 189 4.07 7.20 -13.21
CA ILE A 189 4.72 7.12 -14.52
C ILE A 189 4.34 5.85 -15.30
N SER A 190 3.85 4.80 -14.62
CA SER A 190 3.43 3.54 -15.23
C SER A 190 1.94 3.52 -15.63
N ASP A 191 1.24 4.66 -15.51
CA ASP A 191 -0.16 4.77 -15.92
C ASP A 191 -0.29 4.64 -17.45
N PRO A 192 -1.31 3.91 -17.96
CA PRO A 192 -1.58 3.83 -19.39
C PRO A 192 -1.75 5.20 -20.06
N ALA A 193 -2.34 6.18 -19.36
CA ALA A 193 -2.47 7.54 -19.88
C ALA A 193 -1.12 8.23 -20.12
N VAL A 194 -0.10 7.93 -19.31
CA VAL A 194 1.27 8.46 -19.49
C VAL A 194 2.00 7.68 -20.59
N ALA A 195 1.78 6.37 -20.68
CA ALA A 195 2.38 5.54 -21.71
C ALA A 195 1.83 5.84 -23.12
N GLN A 196 0.54 6.24 -23.19
CA GLN A 196 -0.17 6.56 -24.44
C GLN A 196 -0.18 8.06 -24.78
N LEU A 197 0.72 8.85 -24.19
CA LEU A 197 0.84 10.31 -24.44
C LEU A 197 1.06 10.69 -25.93
N ASP A 198 1.15 9.71 -26.82
CA ASP A 198 1.14 9.92 -28.27
C ASP A 198 -0.12 10.65 -28.78
N ALA A 199 -1.22 10.63 -28.03
CA ALA A 199 -2.44 11.37 -28.34
C ALA A 199 -2.36 12.87 -27.99
N TRP A 200 -1.38 13.30 -27.16
CA TRP A 200 -1.21 14.67 -26.70
C TRP A 200 0.01 15.30 -27.37
N THR A 201 -0.19 15.84 -28.55
CA THR A 201 0.86 16.34 -29.45
C THR A 201 1.74 17.46 -28.89
N TRP A 202 1.38 18.05 -27.74
CA TRP A 202 2.10 19.17 -27.12
C TRP A 202 2.95 18.78 -25.90
N MET A 203 2.83 17.55 -25.37
CA MET A 203 3.67 17.09 -24.27
C MET A 203 4.86 16.28 -24.78
N PRO A 204 6.08 16.52 -24.27
CA PRO A 204 7.23 15.69 -24.62
C PRO A 204 6.99 14.26 -24.12
N LYS A 205 7.22 13.27 -25.00
CA LYS A 205 7.16 11.85 -24.64
C LYS A 205 8.12 11.57 -23.49
N LEU A 206 7.60 11.19 -22.34
CA LEU A 206 8.43 10.74 -21.24
C LEU A 206 8.93 9.33 -21.56
N PRO A 207 10.24 9.16 -21.76
CA PRO A 207 10.77 7.83 -22.07
C PRO A 207 10.52 6.90 -20.89
N GLN A 208 9.89 5.76 -21.14
CA GLN A 208 9.59 4.72 -20.14
C GLN A 208 10.87 3.96 -19.72
N THR A 209 11.96 4.71 -19.50
CA THR A 209 13.24 4.13 -19.07
C THR A 209 13.26 3.90 -17.57
N ARG A 210 14.07 2.92 -17.13
CA ARG A 210 14.28 2.67 -15.69
C ARG A 210 14.71 3.93 -14.95
N LEU A 211 15.53 4.76 -15.59
CA LEU A 211 16.04 6.00 -14.99
C LEU A 211 14.91 7.00 -14.70
N VAL A 212 13.96 7.20 -15.63
CA VAL A 212 12.80 8.08 -15.42
C VAL A 212 11.91 7.53 -14.32
N LYS A 213 11.66 6.21 -14.29
CA LYS A 213 10.88 5.57 -13.23
C LYS A 213 11.51 5.80 -11.85
N TYR A 214 12.83 5.62 -11.72
CA TYR A 214 13.52 5.87 -10.45
C TYR A 214 13.56 7.36 -10.08
N ALA A 215 13.72 8.26 -11.05
CA ALA A 215 13.66 9.70 -10.80
C ALA A 215 12.29 10.13 -10.29
N CYS A 216 11.20 9.62 -10.85
CA CYS A 216 9.84 9.86 -10.35
C CYS A 216 9.64 9.28 -8.95
N GLY A 217 10.18 8.09 -8.67
CA GLY A 217 10.16 7.50 -7.33
C GLY A 217 10.89 8.38 -6.31
N VAL A 218 12.10 8.84 -6.61
CA VAL A 218 12.85 9.78 -5.75
C VAL A 218 12.08 11.07 -5.57
N GLY A 219 11.52 11.63 -6.65
CA GLY A 219 10.70 12.85 -6.62
C GLY A 219 9.50 12.70 -5.69
N GLY A 220 8.77 11.58 -5.77
CA GLY A 220 7.65 11.27 -4.89
C GLY A 220 8.07 11.12 -3.43
N ALA A 221 9.18 10.42 -3.16
CA ALA A 221 9.73 10.27 -1.81
C ALA A 221 10.12 11.62 -1.18
N LEU A 222 10.81 12.47 -1.95
CA LEU A 222 11.20 13.81 -1.50
C LEU A 222 9.98 14.71 -1.29
N LEU A 223 8.96 14.62 -2.15
CA LEU A 223 7.74 15.38 -2.04
C LEU A 223 7.01 15.06 -0.72
N VAL A 224 6.87 13.78 -0.38
CA VAL A 224 6.28 13.35 0.90
C VAL A 224 7.11 13.84 2.08
N LEU A 225 8.44 13.77 2.00
CA LEU A 225 9.32 14.26 3.06
C LEU A 225 9.15 15.78 3.29
N VAL A 226 9.17 16.56 2.20
CA VAL A 226 9.07 18.03 2.27
C VAL A 226 7.70 18.45 2.80
N LEU A 227 6.62 17.91 2.22
CA LEU A 227 5.25 18.24 2.65
C LEU A 227 4.98 17.76 4.07
N GLY A 228 5.46 16.56 4.45
CA GLY A 228 5.32 16.06 5.81
C GLY A 228 6.04 16.95 6.83
N ARG A 229 7.27 17.35 6.56
CA ARG A 229 8.01 18.29 7.43
C ARG A 229 7.40 19.67 7.49
N TRP A 230 6.93 20.19 6.35
CA TRP A 230 6.22 21.46 6.30
C TRP A 230 4.96 21.43 7.16
N MET A 231 4.17 20.36 7.08
CA MET A 231 2.96 20.18 7.87
C MET A 231 3.28 20.11 9.38
N ILE A 232 4.33 19.38 9.78
CA ILE A 232 4.81 19.34 11.17
C ILE A 232 5.22 20.72 11.65
N ALA A 233 5.95 21.48 10.84
CA ALA A 233 6.41 22.83 11.20
C ALA A 233 5.23 23.79 11.36
N ARG A 234 4.26 23.74 10.47
CA ARG A 234 3.04 24.57 10.51
C ARG A 234 2.22 24.30 11.78
N ASN A 235 2.03 23.02 12.13
CA ASN A 235 1.27 22.64 13.32
C ASN A 235 1.96 23.09 14.62
N ARG A 236 3.30 23.07 14.66
CA ARG A 236 4.06 23.61 15.81
C ARG A 236 3.88 25.11 15.98
N VAL A 237 3.83 25.86 14.87
CA VAL A 237 3.61 27.33 14.92
C VAL A 237 2.19 27.64 15.38
N ALA A 238 1.18 26.90 14.92
CA ALA A 238 -0.20 27.07 15.35
C ALA A 238 -0.36 26.81 16.87
N ALA A 239 0.20 25.70 17.37
CA ALA A 239 0.16 25.37 18.80
C ALA A 239 0.93 26.37 19.69
N GLY A 240 2.00 27.01 19.16
CA GLY A 240 2.73 28.05 19.89
C GLY A 240 2.08 29.45 19.86
N ALA A 241 1.08 29.65 18.99
CA ALA A 241 0.32 30.90 18.92
C ALA A 241 -0.91 30.92 19.85
N GLU A 242 -1.32 29.75 20.36
CA GLU A 242 -2.46 29.56 21.28
C GLU A 242 -2.00 29.49 22.77
N ALA A 243 -0.69 29.44 23.04
CA ALA A 243 -0.08 29.41 24.36
C ALA A 243 0.45 30.79 24.79
#